data_e9b4317765623d72948cd2c5fbe52d00
#
_entry.id   e9b4317765623d72948cd2c5fbe52d00
#
_cell.length_a   1.000
_cell.length_b   1.000
_cell.length_c   1.000
_cell.angle_alpha   90.00
_cell.angle_beta   90.00
_cell.angle_gamma   90.00
#
_symmetry.space_group_name_H-M   'P 1'
#
loop_
_entity.id
_entity.type
_entity.pdbx_description
1 polymer ?
#
loop_
_entity_poly.entity_id
_entity_poly.type
_entity_poly.pdbx_seq_one_letter_code
_entity_poly.pdbx_strand_id
1 'polypeptide(L)'
;LPQAPKQDQNSVSPFFVIEADEYDTAFFDKRSKFVHYHPRTAVLNNLEFDHADIFDDLAAIEKQFHHLVRTVPQAGLVVSNGLEDSLQRVIAKGCWTPVEQFGSDSDWQAANPQSNGSFDVLFAGERQGHVAWDLLGEHNRMNALASIAAARHVGVSVKVAIEALSQFKNVKRRMEIRGEVHGVTVYDDFAHHPTAITTTVAGLRSKVGKARILAVLEPRSNTMKLGVMKNALPASLSEADLVFCYGADLGWDASTALAPIQHKAQVYNDLVSMVSAIVAAASSGDSVLVMSNGGFDGVHQKILDALTSKFSAE
;
A
#
# COMPACT_ATOMS: atom_id res chain seq x y z
N LEU A 1 11.55 -5.30 -8.67
CA LEU A 1 12.47 -5.25 -7.53
C LEU A 1 13.50 -4.18 -7.80
N PRO A 2 13.78 -3.23 -6.89
CA PRO A 2 14.89 -2.30 -7.03
C PRO A 2 16.16 -3.14 -7.19
N GLN A 3 17.04 -2.76 -8.13
CA GLN A 3 18.36 -3.38 -8.23
C GLN A 3 19.07 -3.15 -6.90
N ALA A 4 19.43 -4.23 -6.22
CA ALA A 4 20.29 -4.15 -5.05
C ALA A 4 21.54 -3.32 -5.40
N PRO A 5 22.05 -2.49 -4.46
CA PRO A 5 23.33 -1.83 -4.66
C PRO A 5 24.35 -2.87 -5.09
N LYS A 6 25.23 -2.53 -6.05
CA LYS A 6 26.28 -3.43 -6.52
C LYS A 6 27.05 -3.94 -5.30
N GLN A 7 26.74 -5.16 -4.88
CA GLN A 7 27.49 -5.84 -3.85
C GLN A 7 28.88 -6.18 -4.40
N ASP A 8 29.88 -6.03 -3.53
CA ASP A 8 31.18 -6.64 -3.74
C ASP A 8 30.93 -8.13 -4.07
N GLN A 9 31.42 -8.59 -5.21
CA GLN A 9 31.05 -9.89 -5.81
C GLN A 9 31.37 -11.13 -4.95
N ASN A 10 31.85 -10.95 -3.71
CA ASN A 10 32.21 -12.01 -2.78
C ASN A 10 31.44 -12.06 -1.46
N SER A 11 30.49 -11.17 -1.19
CA SER A 11 29.66 -11.27 0.03
C SER A 11 28.25 -11.74 -0.31
N VAL A 12 28.00 -13.03 -0.19
CA VAL A 12 26.65 -13.59 -0.23
C VAL A 12 25.93 -13.13 1.04
N SER A 13 24.83 -12.42 0.90
CA SER A 13 23.98 -12.06 2.05
C SER A 13 23.53 -13.35 2.75
N PRO A 14 23.73 -13.48 4.08
CA PRO A 14 23.23 -14.63 4.83
C PRO A 14 21.69 -14.61 4.98
N PHE A 15 21.01 -13.57 4.48
CA PHE A 15 19.59 -13.37 4.62
C PHE A 15 18.86 -13.47 3.28
N PHE A 16 17.71 -14.11 3.32
CA PHE A 16 16.74 -14.13 2.25
C PHE A 16 15.46 -13.43 2.75
N VAL A 17 15.07 -12.35 2.08
CA VAL A 17 13.84 -11.59 2.38
C VAL A 17 12.81 -11.93 1.33
N ILE A 18 11.63 -12.35 1.77
CA ILE A 18 10.52 -12.75 0.90
C ILE A 18 9.25 -11.99 1.26
N GLU A 19 8.53 -11.52 0.26
CA GLU A 19 7.15 -11.08 0.41
C GLU A 19 6.27 -12.31 0.61
N ALA A 20 5.56 -12.36 1.73
CA ALA A 20 4.71 -13.48 2.10
C ALA A 20 3.27 -13.19 1.73
N ASP A 21 2.71 -14.04 0.88
CA ASP A 21 1.35 -13.94 0.32
C ASP A 21 0.48 -15.04 0.94
N GLU A 22 -0.76 -14.72 1.32
CA GLU A 22 -1.73 -15.65 1.91
C GLU A 22 -2.42 -16.55 0.88
N TYR A 23 -2.24 -16.33 -0.41
CA TYR A 23 -2.77 -17.21 -1.45
C TYR A 23 -2.36 -18.67 -1.27
N ASP A 24 -3.20 -19.57 -1.75
CA ASP A 24 -2.93 -21.00 -1.74
C ASP A 24 -1.63 -21.34 -2.53
N THR A 25 -0.96 -22.40 -2.09
CA THR A 25 0.36 -22.78 -2.59
C THR A 25 0.28 -23.32 -4.02
N ALA A 26 -0.66 -24.21 -4.27
CA ALA A 26 -0.84 -24.89 -5.56
C ALA A 26 -2.24 -25.54 -5.65
N PHE A 27 -2.56 -26.04 -6.84
CA PHE A 27 -3.83 -26.76 -7.07
C PHE A 27 -4.08 -27.89 -6.07
N PHE A 28 -3.05 -28.60 -5.65
CA PHE A 28 -3.13 -29.74 -4.73
C PHE A 28 -2.81 -29.38 -3.27
N ASP A 29 -2.40 -28.15 -2.98
CA ASP A 29 -2.14 -27.64 -1.63
C ASP A 29 -2.83 -26.30 -1.44
N LYS A 30 -3.94 -26.32 -0.76
CA LYS A 30 -4.80 -25.15 -0.50
C LYS A 30 -4.38 -24.36 0.75
N ARG A 31 -3.25 -24.71 1.38
CA ARG A 31 -2.67 -23.90 2.46
C ARG A 31 -2.00 -22.66 1.86
N SER A 32 -2.03 -21.57 2.61
CA SER A 32 -1.33 -20.35 2.22
C SER A 32 0.18 -20.60 2.06
N LYS A 33 0.79 -20.00 1.02
CA LYS A 33 2.21 -20.20 0.66
C LYS A 33 3.16 -19.97 1.83
N PHE A 34 2.88 -18.95 2.64
CA PHE A 34 3.78 -18.54 3.72
C PHE A 34 3.96 -19.61 4.81
N VAL A 35 3.07 -20.60 4.94
CA VAL A 35 3.27 -21.69 5.92
C VAL A 35 4.46 -22.60 5.58
N HIS A 36 4.94 -22.54 4.33
CA HIS A 36 6.08 -23.31 3.87
C HIS A 36 7.43 -22.58 4.05
N TYR A 37 7.42 -21.29 4.39
CA TYR A 37 8.64 -20.47 4.43
C TYR A 37 9.44 -20.64 5.72
N HIS A 38 8.81 -21.05 6.82
CA HIS A 38 9.45 -21.24 8.13
C HIS A 38 10.37 -20.08 8.51
N PRO A 39 9.90 -18.83 8.55
CA PRO A 39 10.74 -17.66 8.74
C PRO A 39 11.33 -17.64 10.14
N ARG A 40 12.54 -17.11 10.29
CA ARG A 40 13.11 -16.76 11.59
C ARG A 40 12.61 -15.41 12.09
N THR A 41 12.28 -14.52 11.17
CA THR A 41 11.66 -13.22 11.46
C THR A 41 10.42 -13.11 10.58
N ALA A 42 9.26 -12.98 11.20
CA ALA A 42 8.00 -12.75 10.50
C ALA A 42 7.51 -11.33 10.78
N VAL A 43 7.22 -10.56 9.73
CA VAL A 43 6.58 -9.25 9.85
C VAL A 43 5.10 -9.41 9.52
N LEU A 44 4.23 -9.07 10.46
CA LEU A 44 2.78 -9.04 10.31
C LEU A 44 2.35 -7.56 10.30
N ASN A 45 2.12 -7.03 9.09
CA ASN A 45 1.96 -5.59 8.90
C ASN A 45 0.50 -5.15 9.03
N ASN A 46 -0.41 -5.79 8.27
CA ASN A 46 -1.85 -5.60 8.37
C ASN A 46 -2.55 -6.92 8.01
N LEU A 47 -3.78 -7.08 8.47
CA LEU A 47 -4.62 -8.23 8.16
C LEU A 47 -6.06 -7.78 8.04
N GLU A 48 -6.54 -7.70 6.80
CA GLU A 48 -7.91 -7.33 6.44
C GLU A 48 -8.52 -8.44 5.59
N PHE A 49 -9.84 -8.36 5.39
CA PHE A 49 -10.50 -9.26 4.47
C PHE A 49 -10.20 -8.89 3.03
N ASP A 50 -9.50 -9.75 2.33
CA ASP A 50 -9.26 -9.70 0.88
C ASP A 50 -9.34 -11.13 0.32
N HIS A 51 -9.08 -11.29 -0.98
CA HIS A 51 -9.08 -12.59 -1.66
C HIS A 51 -10.38 -13.38 -1.44
N ALA A 52 -11.53 -12.70 -1.63
CA ALA A 52 -12.86 -13.28 -1.48
C ALA A 52 -13.15 -14.46 -2.46
N ASP A 53 -12.24 -14.72 -3.40
CA ASP A 53 -12.26 -15.88 -4.28
C ASP A 53 -11.75 -17.17 -3.62
N ILE A 54 -11.00 -17.06 -2.50
CA ILE A 54 -10.42 -18.21 -1.79
C ILE A 54 -10.70 -18.23 -0.27
N PHE A 55 -11.12 -17.10 0.31
CA PHE A 55 -11.48 -16.99 1.72
C PHE A 55 -12.92 -16.53 1.89
N ASP A 56 -13.66 -17.22 2.73
CA ASP A 56 -15.06 -16.90 3.02
C ASP A 56 -15.19 -15.64 3.89
N ASP A 57 -14.25 -15.45 4.83
CA ASP A 57 -14.27 -14.36 5.81
C ASP A 57 -12.87 -14.05 6.38
N LEU A 58 -12.79 -12.99 7.19
CA LEU A 58 -11.57 -12.60 7.88
C LEU A 58 -11.03 -13.68 8.81
N ALA A 59 -11.91 -14.46 9.46
CA ALA A 59 -11.50 -15.52 10.38
C ALA A 59 -10.76 -16.66 9.67
N ALA A 60 -11.10 -16.93 8.40
CA ALA A 60 -10.38 -17.86 7.55
C ALA A 60 -8.95 -17.39 7.27
N ILE A 61 -8.74 -16.09 7.01
CA ILE A 61 -7.41 -15.49 6.83
C ILE A 61 -6.64 -15.50 8.16
N GLU A 62 -7.25 -15.08 9.27
CA GLU A 62 -6.63 -15.14 10.61
C GLU A 62 -6.14 -16.55 10.96
N LYS A 63 -6.86 -17.59 10.54
CA LYS A 63 -6.43 -18.99 10.73
C LYS A 63 -5.13 -19.28 9.97
N GLN A 64 -4.99 -18.79 8.74
CA GLN A 64 -3.76 -18.99 7.97
C GLN A 64 -2.60 -18.22 8.61
N PHE A 65 -2.81 -16.97 9.03
CA PHE A 65 -1.80 -16.21 9.75
C PHE A 65 -1.37 -16.89 11.06
N HIS A 66 -2.32 -17.49 11.79
CA HIS A 66 -1.97 -18.30 12.97
C HIS A 66 -1.13 -19.55 12.59
N HIS A 67 -1.40 -20.19 11.44
CA HIS A 67 -0.54 -21.26 10.95
C HIS A 67 0.88 -20.76 10.66
N LEU A 68 1.05 -19.57 10.05
CA LEU A 68 2.36 -18.94 9.84
C LEU A 68 3.08 -18.69 11.18
N VAL A 69 2.41 -18.04 12.14
CA VAL A 69 2.98 -17.72 13.46
C VAL A 69 3.55 -18.98 14.15
N ARG A 70 2.84 -20.10 14.03
CA ARG A 70 3.29 -21.38 14.59
C ARG A 70 4.52 -21.99 13.92
N THR A 71 4.88 -21.54 12.72
CA THR A 71 6.09 -22.01 12.01
C THR A 71 7.35 -21.23 12.42
N VAL A 72 7.18 -20.07 13.07
CA VAL A 72 8.31 -19.26 13.54
C VAL A 72 8.91 -19.93 14.78
N PRO A 73 10.23 -20.23 14.81
CA PRO A 73 10.85 -20.94 15.93
C PRO A 73 10.90 -20.05 17.19
N GLN A 74 11.02 -20.66 18.36
CA GLN A 74 11.14 -19.95 19.65
C GLN A 74 12.31 -18.95 19.68
N ALA A 75 13.40 -19.25 18.97
CA ALA A 75 14.56 -18.36 18.83
C ALA A 75 14.40 -17.31 17.72
N GLY A 76 13.21 -17.22 17.13
CA GLY A 76 12.84 -16.23 16.12
C GLY A 76 12.20 -14.97 16.71
N LEU A 77 11.60 -14.18 15.84
CA LEU A 77 10.83 -12.96 16.22
C LEU A 77 9.60 -12.81 15.32
N VAL A 78 8.48 -12.46 15.94
CA VAL A 78 7.30 -11.93 15.24
C VAL A 78 7.28 -10.42 15.48
N VAL A 79 7.33 -9.64 14.39
CA VAL A 79 7.18 -8.18 14.40
C VAL A 79 5.76 -7.88 13.94
N SER A 80 4.91 -7.38 14.84
CA SER A 80 3.46 -7.24 14.59
C SER A 80 2.99 -5.81 14.71
N ASN A 81 2.10 -5.39 13.82
CA ASN A 81 1.40 -4.13 13.96
C ASN A 81 0.48 -4.16 15.20
N GLY A 82 0.79 -3.32 16.19
CA GLY A 82 0.03 -3.24 17.44
C GLY A 82 -1.34 -2.56 17.29
N LEU A 83 -1.59 -1.89 16.16
CA LEU A 83 -2.86 -1.20 15.88
C LEU A 83 -3.91 -2.11 15.22
N GLU A 84 -3.53 -3.35 14.84
CA GLU A 84 -4.38 -4.27 14.11
C GLU A 84 -5.02 -5.32 15.04
N ASP A 85 -6.29 -5.13 15.37
CA ASP A 85 -7.04 -6.07 16.23
C ASP A 85 -7.05 -7.51 15.69
N SER A 86 -7.08 -7.68 14.37
CA SER A 86 -7.03 -8.99 13.71
C SER A 86 -5.71 -9.71 14.02
N LEU A 87 -4.59 -9.01 13.99
CA LEU A 87 -3.27 -9.56 14.35
C LEU A 87 -3.18 -9.87 15.85
N GLN A 88 -3.77 -9.03 16.72
CA GLN A 88 -3.87 -9.32 18.15
C GLN A 88 -4.63 -10.63 18.40
N ARG A 89 -5.75 -10.86 17.70
CA ARG A 89 -6.50 -12.12 17.79
C ARG A 89 -5.68 -13.31 17.29
N VAL A 90 -4.90 -13.14 16.22
CA VAL A 90 -4.00 -14.20 15.69
C VAL A 90 -2.97 -14.60 16.73
N ILE A 91 -2.30 -13.64 17.37
CA ILE A 91 -1.27 -13.87 18.40
C ILE A 91 -1.88 -14.48 19.65
N ALA A 92 -3.07 -14.01 20.07
CA ALA A 92 -3.79 -14.53 21.24
C ALA A 92 -4.22 -15.99 21.10
N LYS A 93 -4.37 -16.51 19.87
CA LYS A 93 -4.62 -17.95 19.62
C LYS A 93 -3.44 -18.86 20.02
N GLY A 94 -2.26 -18.28 20.26
CA GLY A 94 -1.05 -18.95 20.72
C GLY A 94 0.16 -18.57 19.86
N CYS A 95 1.14 -17.94 20.49
CA CYS A 95 2.43 -17.61 19.91
C CYS A 95 3.53 -17.97 20.92
N TRP A 96 4.45 -18.83 20.53
CA TRP A 96 5.56 -19.27 21.36
C TRP A 96 6.88 -18.52 21.10
N THR A 97 6.84 -17.70 20.04
CA THR A 97 7.96 -16.86 19.61
C THR A 97 7.84 -15.50 20.29
N PRO A 98 8.95 -14.85 20.69
CA PRO A 98 8.92 -13.45 21.11
C PRO A 98 8.21 -12.57 20.09
N VAL A 99 7.44 -11.59 20.59
CA VAL A 99 6.71 -10.64 19.76
C VAL A 99 7.20 -9.23 20.11
N GLU A 100 7.62 -8.47 19.10
CA GLU A 100 7.78 -7.01 19.19
C GLU A 100 6.67 -6.34 18.40
N GLN A 101 6.06 -5.31 18.96
CA GLN A 101 4.99 -4.57 18.30
C GLN A 101 5.48 -3.22 17.80
N PHE A 102 4.90 -2.75 16.69
CA PHE A 102 5.08 -1.39 16.19
C PHE A 102 3.73 -0.67 16.06
N GLY A 103 3.76 0.65 16.19
CA GLY A 103 2.58 1.51 16.19
C GLY A 103 2.54 2.43 17.39
N SER A 104 1.36 2.97 17.72
CA SER A 104 1.16 3.75 18.93
C SER A 104 1.16 2.83 20.15
N ASP A 105 1.71 3.29 21.26
CA ASP A 105 1.80 2.55 22.54
C ASP A 105 2.44 1.16 22.44
N SER A 106 3.34 0.99 21.47
CA SER A 106 4.03 -0.25 21.16
C SER A 106 5.54 -0.15 21.46
N ASP A 107 6.27 -1.26 21.27
CA ASP A 107 7.74 -1.29 21.45
C ASP A 107 8.43 -0.30 20.50
N TRP A 108 8.00 -0.30 19.24
CA TRP A 108 8.50 0.59 18.20
C TRP A 108 7.48 1.67 17.85
N GLN A 109 7.88 2.93 17.92
CA GLN A 109 6.98 4.06 17.67
C GLN A 109 7.61 5.08 16.73
N ALA A 110 6.77 5.74 15.92
CA ALA A 110 7.12 6.91 15.16
C ALA A 110 6.68 8.17 15.93
N ALA A 111 7.63 9.04 16.26
CA ALA A 111 7.39 10.29 16.95
C ALA A 111 7.74 11.50 16.08
N ASN A 112 7.18 12.67 16.41
CA ASN A 112 7.48 13.93 15.74
C ASN A 112 7.38 13.87 14.19
N PRO A 113 6.29 13.32 13.60
CA PRO A 113 6.16 13.21 12.16
C PRO A 113 6.13 14.60 11.52
N GLN A 114 6.91 14.78 10.45
CA GLN A 114 6.99 16.03 9.70
C GLN A 114 6.19 15.94 8.39
N SER A 115 5.80 17.09 7.85
CA SER A 115 5.08 17.19 6.58
C SER A 115 5.85 16.65 5.36
N ASN A 116 7.17 16.60 5.44
CA ASN A 116 8.05 16.01 4.42
C ASN A 116 8.20 14.48 4.54
N GLY A 117 7.50 13.83 5.49
CA GLY A 117 7.55 12.38 5.69
C GLY A 117 8.56 11.93 6.74
N SER A 118 9.51 12.77 7.15
CA SER A 118 10.53 12.42 8.16
C SER A 118 9.93 12.26 9.57
N PHE A 119 10.57 11.48 10.43
CA PHE A 119 10.10 11.22 11.79
C PHE A 119 11.22 10.66 12.68
N ASP A 120 11.01 10.75 14.01
CA ASP A 120 11.89 10.10 14.97
C ASP A 120 11.44 8.66 15.25
N VAL A 121 12.40 7.75 15.40
CA VAL A 121 12.17 6.36 15.81
C VAL A 121 12.39 6.21 17.28
N LEU A 122 11.41 5.66 18.00
CA LEU A 122 11.52 5.26 19.38
C LEU A 122 11.50 3.73 19.50
N PHE A 123 12.27 3.19 20.45
CA PHE A 123 12.18 1.80 20.90
C PHE A 123 12.11 1.78 22.43
N ALA A 124 11.10 1.12 22.99
CA ALA A 124 10.83 1.09 24.42
C ALA A 124 10.82 2.50 25.07
N GLY A 125 10.29 3.49 24.37
CA GLY A 125 10.23 4.89 24.81
C GLY A 125 11.51 5.70 24.60
N GLU A 126 12.63 5.07 24.20
CA GLU A 126 13.90 5.75 23.98
C GLU A 126 14.11 6.09 22.50
N ARG A 127 14.56 7.33 22.24
CA ARG A 127 14.87 7.79 20.88
C ARG A 127 16.08 7.07 20.31
N GLN A 128 15.89 6.39 19.18
CA GLN A 128 16.93 5.62 18.46
C GLN A 128 17.59 6.41 17.32
N GLY A 129 16.87 7.36 16.72
CA GLY A 129 17.36 8.17 15.62
C GLY A 129 16.25 8.86 14.85
N HIS A 130 16.59 9.39 13.67
CA HIS A 130 15.70 10.14 12.80
C HIS A 130 15.74 9.57 11.38
N VAL A 131 14.59 9.18 10.85
CA VAL A 131 14.44 8.79 9.45
C VAL A 131 14.18 10.04 8.62
N ALA A 132 15.11 10.37 7.72
CA ALA A 132 15.01 11.48 6.80
C ALA A 132 14.73 10.93 5.40
N TRP A 133 13.47 10.89 5.00
CA TRP A 133 13.02 10.47 3.68
C TRP A 133 11.81 11.31 3.25
N ASP A 134 11.34 11.12 2.03
CA ASP A 134 10.21 11.86 1.43
C ASP A 134 8.93 11.00 1.26
N LEU A 135 8.92 9.80 1.87
CA LEU A 135 7.73 8.93 1.80
C LEU A 135 6.67 9.39 2.79
N LEU A 136 5.52 9.76 2.26
CA LEU A 136 4.41 10.32 3.02
C LEU A 136 3.46 9.23 3.54
N GLY A 137 2.70 9.60 4.57
CA GLY A 137 1.64 8.78 5.13
C GLY A 137 2.09 7.89 6.30
N GLU A 138 1.11 7.58 7.15
CA GLU A 138 1.35 6.77 8.35
C GLU A 138 1.78 5.34 8.00
N HIS A 139 1.19 4.76 6.96
CA HIS A 139 1.54 3.42 6.50
C HIS A 139 3.03 3.28 6.17
N ASN A 140 3.67 4.30 5.57
CA ASN A 140 5.11 4.27 5.31
C ASN A 140 5.93 4.33 6.60
N ARG A 141 5.50 5.11 7.61
CA ARG A 141 6.14 5.11 8.92
C ARG A 141 6.04 3.75 9.60
N MET A 142 4.86 3.11 9.53
CA MET A 142 4.67 1.74 10.06
C MET A 142 5.57 0.74 9.34
N ASN A 143 5.64 0.79 8.01
CA ASN A 143 6.54 -0.05 7.21
C ASN A 143 8.02 0.15 7.59
N ALA A 144 8.43 1.39 7.88
CA ALA A 144 9.78 1.69 8.35
C ALA A 144 10.06 1.06 9.71
N LEU A 145 9.17 1.23 10.69
CA LEU A 145 9.32 0.63 12.03
C LEU A 145 9.42 -0.88 11.95
N ALA A 146 8.55 -1.52 11.17
CA ALA A 146 8.57 -2.96 10.94
C ALA A 146 9.90 -3.42 10.32
N SER A 147 10.41 -2.67 9.34
CA SER A 147 11.68 -2.97 8.67
C SER A 147 12.88 -2.81 9.61
N ILE A 148 12.89 -1.76 10.44
CA ILE A 148 13.94 -1.52 11.45
C ILE A 148 13.94 -2.64 12.50
N ALA A 149 12.76 -3.02 13.02
CA ALA A 149 12.62 -4.10 14.00
C ALA A 149 13.13 -5.43 13.45
N ALA A 150 12.72 -5.78 12.22
CA ALA A 150 13.18 -7.00 11.55
C ALA A 150 14.70 -6.99 11.30
N ALA A 151 15.25 -5.87 10.84
CA ALA A 151 16.69 -5.71 10.61
C ALA A 151 17.50 -5.85 11.92
N ARG A 152 17.01 -5.22 13.01
CA ARG A 152 17.62 -5.34 14.34
C ARG A 152 17.67 -6.79 14.83
N HIS A 153 16.59 -7.54 14.63
CA HIS A 153 16.54 -8.95 15.04
C HIS A 153 17.63 -9.80 14.38
N VAL A 154 18.00 -9.50 13.15
CA VAL A 154 19.05 -10.22 12.42
C VAL A 154 20.45 -9.61 12.59
N GLY A 155 20.63 -8.68 13.55
CA GLY A 155 21.92 -8.13 13.95
C GLY A 155 22.35 -6.84 13.25
N VAL A 156 21.48 -6.22 12.44
CA VAL A 156 21.74 -4.90 11.88
C VAL A 156 21.47 -3.85 12.96
N SER A 157 22.41 -2.95 13.23
CA SER A 157 22.18 -1.89 14.22
C SER A 157 21.06 -0.96 13.75
N VAL A 158 20.26 -0.46 14.70
CA VAL A 158 19.15 0.46 14.41
C VAL A 158 19.63 1.70 13.66
N LYS A 159 20.81 2.21 14.01
CA LYS A 159 21.43 3.34 13.31
C LYS A 159 21.63 3.05 11.82
N VAL A 160 22.20 1.89 11.48
CA VAL A 160 22.43 1.48 10.08
C VAL A 160 21.10 1.28 9.35
N ALA A 161 20.10 0.70 10.01
CA ALA A 161 18.78 0.52 9.42
C ALA A 161 18.11 1.87 9.10
N ILE A 162 18.19 2.85 10.01
CA ILE A 162 17.69 4.23 9.80
C ILE A 162 18.43 4.92 8.65
N GLU A 163 19.76 4.83 8.62
CA GLU A 163 20.57 5.40 7.52
C GLU A 163 20.21 4.79 6.16
N ALA A 164 19.97 3.49 6.11
CA ALA A 164 19.54 2.79 4.89
C ALA A 164 18.17 3.27 4.40
N LEU A 165 17.21 3.48 5.31
CA LEU A 165 15.89 4.01 4.96
C LEU A 165 15.97 5.43 4.39
N SER A 166 16.89 6.27 4.87
CA SER A 166 17.11 7.62 4.32
C SER A 166 17.67 7.61 2.89
N GLN A 167 18.20 6.48 2.43
CA GLN A 167 18.67 6.27 1.05
C GLN A 167 17.68 5.44 0.22
N PHE A 168 16.58 4.99 0.83
CA PHE A 168 15.60 4.13 0.18
C PHE A 168 14.85 4.90 -0.91
N LYS A 169 14.89 4.37 -2.12
CA LYS A 169 14.08 4.87 -3.24
C LYS A 169 12.76 4.12 -3.24
N ASN A 170 11.67 4.85 -3.34
CA ASN A 170 10.34 4.26 -3.32
C ASN A 170 10.17 3.15 -4.37
N VAL A 171 9.27 2.24 -4.09
CA VAL A 171 8.88 1.16 -4.99
C VAL A 171 8.07 1.75 -6.15
N LYS A 172 8.24 1.19 -7.34
CA LYS A 172 7.41 1.54 -8.49
C LYS A 172 5.92 1.36 -8.17
N ARG A 173 5.10 2.21 -8.74
CA ARG A 173 3.64 2.18 -8.55
C ARG A 173 3.22 2.35 -7.06
N ARG A 174 3.98 3.15 -6.30
CA ARG A 174 3.62 3.64 -4.96
C ARG A 174 3.77 5.15 -4.98
N MET A 175 2.70 5.86 -5.37
CA MET A 175 2.72 7.31 -5.61
C MET A 175 3.83 7.73 -6.59
N GLU A 176 4.12 6.87 -7.57
CA GLU A 176 5.14 7.11 -8.60
C GLU A 176 4.69 8.23 -9.53
N ILE A 177 5.51 9.27 -9.70
CA ILE A 177 5.24 10.31 -10.68
C ILE A 177 5.56 9.75 -12.07
N ARG A 178 4.55 9.66 -12.94
CA ARG A 178 4.70 9.19 -14.33
C ARG A 178 5.06 10.32 -15.27
N GLY A 179 4.71 11.54 -14.92
CA GLY A 179 5.05 12.75 -15.68
C GLY A 179 4.27 13.96 -15.20
N GLU A 180 4.65 15.12 -15.73
CA GLU A 180 3.99 16.39 -15.51
C GLU A 180 3.82 17.11 -16.84
N VAL A 181 2.63 17.62 -17.12
CA VAL A 181 2.30 18.39 -18.32
C VAL A 181 1.55 19.65 -17.91
N HIS A 182 2.11 20.81 -18.21
CA HIS A 182 1.52 22.13 -17.94
C HIS A 182 1.05 22.29 -16.48
N GLY A 183 1.86 21.79 -15.52
CA GLY A 183 1.56 21.84 -14.08
C GLY A 183 0.51 20.81 -13.63
N VAL A 184 0.08 19.89 -14.48
CA VAL A 184 -0.73 18.72 -14.10
C VAL A 184 0.21 17.54 -13.87
N THR A 185 0.27 17.03 -12.63
CA THR A 185 1.11 15.88 -12.27
C THR A 185 0.30 14.58 -12.32
N VAL A 186 0.81 13.57 -13.02
CA VAL A 186 0.18 12.24 -13.12
C VAL A 186 0.94 11.25 -12.23
N TYR A 187 0.21 10.65 -11.28
CA TYR A 187 0.72 9.64 -10.34
C TYR A 187 0.21 8.25 -10.71
N ASP A 188 1.02 7.23 -10.42
CA ASP A 188 0.66 5.81 -10.51
C ASP A 188 0.74 5.18 -9.12
N ASP A 189 -0.35 4.54 -8.67
CA ASP A 189 -0.39 3.81 -7.41
C ASP A 189 -1.07 2.46 -7.57
N PHE A 190 -0.60 1.47 -6.82
CA PHE A 190 -1.11 0.10 -6.84
C PHE A 190 -2.37 -0.08 -5.97
N ALA A 191 -2.83 0.97 -5.28
CA ALA A 191 -4.00 0.92 -4.42
C ALA A 191 -5.23 0.41 -5.19
N HIS A 192 -5.86 -0.63 -4.68
CA HIS A 192 -7.03 -1.26 -5.28
C HIS A 192 -8.03 -1.78 -4.24
N HIS A 193 -7.69 -1.74 -2.95
CA HIS A 193 -8.56 -2.04 -1.82
C HIS A 193 -8.98 -0.74 -1.14
N PRO A 194 -10.19 -0.60 -0.57
CA PRO A 194 -10.67 0.65 0.03
C PRO A 194 -9.72 1.27 1.05
N THR A 195 -9.12 0.47 1.94
CA THR A 195 -8.12 0.94 2.92
C THR A 195 -6.90 1.53 2.22
N ALA A 196 -6.35 0.84 1.22
CA ALA A 196 -5.22 1.33 0.45
C ALA A 196 -5.57 2.61 -0.33
N ILE A 197 -6.77 2.68 -0.92
CA ILE A 197 -7.26 3.88 -1.61
C ILE A 197 -7.34 5.05 -0.63
N THR A 198 -7.93 4.84 0.56
CA THR A 198 -8.01 5.87 1.61
C THR A 198 -6.63 6.40 1.96
N THR A 199 -5.69 5.52 2.28
CA THR A 199 -4.34 5.93 2.72
C THR A 199 -3.55 6.63 1.61
N THR A 200 -3.71 6.19 0.35
CA THR A 200 -3.05 6.80 -0.81
C THR A 200 -3.63 8.20 -1.10
N VAL A 201 -4.96 8.36 -1.12
CA VAL A 201 -5.61 9.66 -1.35
C VAL A 201 -5.26 10.63 -0.22
N ALA A 202 -5.32 10.21 1.05
CA ALA A 202 -4.94 11.03 2.20
C ALA A 202 -3.44 11.42 2.17
N GLY A 203 -2.56 10.49 1.77
CA GLY A 203 -1.14 10.76 1.56
C GLY A 203 -0.90 11.84 0.52
N LEU A 204 -1.59 11.76 -0.63
CA LEU A 204 -1.52 12.79 -1.66
C LEU A 204 -2.12 14.11 -1.18
N ARG A 205 -3.25 14.07 -0.48
CA ARG A 205 -3.89 15.26 0.10
C ARG A 205 -2.93 16.01 1.06
N SER A 206 -2.23 15.27 1.89
CA SER A 206 -1.22 15.86 2.79
C SER A 206 -0.08 16.55 2.04
N LYS A 207 0.27 16.03 0.85
CA LYS A 207 1.33 16.59 -0.01
C LYS A 207 0.88 17.84 -0.75
N VAL A 208 -0.31 17.80 -1.35
CA VAL A 208 -0.76 18.86 -2.27
C VAL A 208 -1.63 19.92 -1.57
N GLY A 209 -1.99 19.72 -0.31
CA GLY A 209 -2.78 20.65 0.48
C GLY A 209 -4.17 20.89 -0.14
N LYS A 210 -4.43 22.09 -0.65
CA LYS A 210 -5.71 22.47 -1.24
C LYS A 210 -5.80 22.26 -2.76
N ALA A 211 -4.71 21.85 -3.42
CA ALA A 211 -4.75 21.56 -4.85
C ALA A 211 -5.67 20.37 -5.14
N ARG A 212 -6.30 20.36 -6.31
CA ARG A 212 -7.29 19.31 -6.62
C ARG A 212 -6.63 17.98 -6.88
N ILE A 213 -7.30 16.92 -6.41
CA ILE A 213 -6.97 15.52 -6.68
C ILE A 213 -8.06 14.94 -7.58
N LEU A 214 -7.68 14.55 -8.78
CA LEU A 214 -8.48 13.81 -9.74
C LEU A 214 -8.16 12.33 -9.58
N ALA A 215 -8.96 11.60 -8.80
CA ALA A 215 -8.77 10.17 -8.58
C ALA A 215 -9.31 9.35 -9.74
N VAL A 216 -8.48 8.50 -10.32
CA VAL A 216 -8.80 7.59 -11.43
C VAL A 216 -8.69 6.16 -10.92
N LEU A 217 -9.78 5.41 -10.91
CA LEU A 217 -9.87 4.09 -10.28
C LEU A 217 -10.25 2.99 -11.27
N GLU A 218 -9.48 1.90 -11.30
CA GLU A 218 -9.86 0.63 -11.92
C GLU A 218 -10.11 -0.44 -10.85
N PRO A 219 -11.37 -0.78 -10.50
CA PRO A 219 -11.69 -1.84 -9.56
C PRO A 219 -11.48 -3.24 -10.20
N ARG A 220 -10.23 -3.71 -10.25
CA ARG A 220 -9.84 -4.85 -11.09
C ARG A 220 -9.60 -6.15 -10.32
N SER A 221 -9.18 -6.10 -9.05
CA SER A 221 -8.90 -7.32 -8.28
C SER A 221 -10.14 -8.23 -8.21
N ASN A 222 -9.94 -9.53 -7.96
CA ASN A 222 -11.06 -10.48 -7.85
C ASN A 222 -12.07 -10.03 -6.80
N THR A 223 -11.60 -9.64 -5.61
CA THR A 223 -12.45 -9.09 -4.53
C THR A 223 -13.25 -7.87 -4.99
N MET A 224 -12.61 -6.95 -5.72
CA MET A 224 -13.29 -5.76 -6.24
C MET A 224 -14.29 -6.11 -7.33
N LYS A 225 -13.97 -7.01 -8.26
CA LYS A 225 -14.90 -7.48 -9.31
C LYS A 225 -16.10 -8.21 -8.76
N LEU A 226 -15.95 -8.95 -7.66
CA LEU A 226 -17.07 -9.59 -6.94
C LEU A 226 -17.97 -8.57 -6.22
N GLY A 227 -17.53 -7.32 -6.08
CA GLY A 227 -18.30 -6.25 -5.45
C GLY A 227 -18.40 -6.34 -3.94
N VAL A 228 -17.61 -7.19 -3.29
CA VAL A 228 -17.62 -7.37 -1.82
C VAL A 228 -17.32 -6.04 -1.11
N MET A 229 -16.40 -5.24 -1.67
CA MET A 229 -15.96 -3.96 -1.09
C MET A 229 -16.62 -2.73 -1.68
N LYS A 230 -17.60 -2.87 -2.60
CA LYS A 230 -18.22 -1.74 -3.32
C LYS A 230 -18.80 -0.65 -2.41
N ASN A 231 -19.36 -1.05 -1.26
CA ASN A 231 -20.01 -0.12 -0.33
C ASN A 231 -18.98 0.77 0.43
N ALA A 232 -17.70 0.36 0.51
CA ALA A 232 -16.65 1.12 1.16
C ALA A 232 -15.96 2.12 0.21
N LEU A 233 -16.15 1.98 -1.12
CA LEU A 233 -15.51 2.85 -2.13
C LEU A 233 -15.82 4.33 -1.96
N PRO A 234 -17.10 4.77 -1.76
CA PRO A 234 -17.39 6.19 -1.61
C PRO A 234 -16.60 6.86 -0.48
N ALA A 235 -16.53 6.19 0.66
CA ALA A 235 -15.79 6.69 1.83
C ALA A 235 -14.28 6.75 1.56
N SER A 236 -13.71 5.75 0.88
CA SER A 236 -12.27 5.71 0.56
C SER A 236 -11.82 6.82 -0.40
N LEU A 237 -12.74 7.40 -1.16
CA LEU A 237 -12.50 8.47 -2.12
C LEU A 237 -12.93 9.85 -1.59
N SER A 238 -13.23 9.97 -0.29
CA SER A 238 -13.80 11.20 0.30
C SER A 238 -12.94 12.43 0.09
N GLU A 239 -11.62 12.30 0.17
CA GLU A 239 -10.66 13.40 0.05
C GLU A 239 -10.24 13.73 -1.39
N ALA A 240 -10.70 12.97 -2.40
CA ALA A 240 -10.56 13.34 -3.80
C ALA A 240 -11.57 14.41 -4.18
N ASP A 241 -11.19 15.34 -5.08
CA ASP A 241 -12.07 16.41 -5.56
C ASP A 241 -12.96 15.94 -6.73
N LEU A 242 -12.39 15.10 -7.62
CA LEU A 242 -13.11 14.43 -8.70
C LEU A 242 -12.73 12.96 -8.73
N VAL A 243 -13.65 12.10 -9.16
CA VAL A 243 -13.46 10.65 -9.26
C VAL A 243 -13.88 10.17 -10.64
N PHE A 244 -12.99 9.46 -11.32
CA PHE A 244 -13.22 8.81 -12.60
C PHE A 244 -13.05 7.30 -12.39
N CYS A 245 -14.15 6.57 -12.41
CA CYS A 245 -14.16 5.12 -12.18
C CYS A 245 -14.34 4.38 -13.51
N TYR A 246 -13.44 3.45 -13.78
CA TYR A 246 -13.61 2.55 -14.92
C TYR A 246 -14.49 1.38 -14.48
N GLY A 247 -15.69 1.30 -15.06
CA GLY A 247 -16.73 0.34 -14.66
C GLY A 247 -16.90 -0.85 -15.60
N ALA A 248 -16.06 -0.98 -16.64
CA ALA A 248 -16.15 -2.12 -17.55
C ALA A 248 -15.78 -3.44 -16.84
N ASP A 249 -16.46 -4.51 -17.22
CA ASP A 249 -16.22 -5.88 -16.75
C ASP A 249 -16.35 -6.09 -15.22
N LEU A 250 -17.15 -5.25 -14.55
CA LEU A 250 -17.51 -5.41 -13.14
C LEU A 250 -18.77 -6.29 -13.00
N GLY A 251 -18.82 -7.14 -11.99
CA GLY A 251 -20.00 -7.92 -11.63
C GLY A 251 -21.10 -7.10 -10.91
N TRP A 252 -20.97 -5.77 -10.83
CA TRP A 252 -21.84 -4.86 -10.12
C TRP A 252 -21.87 -3.48 -10.79
N ASP A 253 -22.92 -2.69 -10.49
CA ASP A 253 -23.07 -1.35 -11.04
C ASP A 253 -22.26 -0.32 -10.22
N ALA A 254 -21.17 0.18 -10.82
CA ALA A 254 -20.30 1.18 -10.22
C ALA A 254 -21.01 2.53 -10.00
N SER A 255 -21.96 2.90 -10.84
CA SER A 255 -22.74 4.14 -10.68
C SER A 255 -23.61 4.10 -9.42
N THR A 256 -24.27 2.96 -9.18
CA THR A 256 -25.02 2.73 -7.94
C THR A 256 -24.13 2.73 -6.71
N ALA A 257 -22.97 2.08 -6.77
CA ALA A 257 -22.03 2.02 -5.64
C ALA A 257 -21.46 3.41 -5.29
N LEU A 258 -21.19 4.26 -6.29
CA LEU A 258 -20.65 5.61 -6.11
C LEU A 258 -21.73 6.69 -5.95
N ALA A 259 -23.03 6.32 -5.93
CA ALA A 259 -24.13 7.28 -5.76
C ALA A 259 -23.96 8.21 -4.54
N PRO A 260 -23.42 7.79 -3.37
CA PRO A 260 -23.18 8.71 -2.25
C PRO A 260 -22.24 9.88 -2.57
N ILE A 261 -21.39 9.74 -3.59
CA ILE A 261 -20.46 10.79 -4.04
C ILE A 261 -20.68 11.17 -5.51
N GLN A 262 -21.88 10.95 -6.06
CA GLN A 262 -22.23 11.20 -7.46
C GLN A 262 -21.97 12.65 -7.91
N HIS A 263 -21.97 13.61 -7.00
CA HIS A 263 -21.68 15.01 -7.29
C HIS A 263 -20.25 15.27 -7.78
N LYS A 264 -19.33 14.32 -7.53
CA LYS A 264 -17.92 14.38 -7.92
C LYS A 264 -17.42 13.11 -8.62
N ALA A 265 -18.24 12.05 -8.71
CA ALA A 265 -17.87 10.77 -9.30
C ALA A 265 -18.57 10.53 -10.63
N GLN A 266 -17.81 10.07 -11.61
CA GLN A 266 -18.30 9.68 -12.93
C GLN A 266 -17.79 8.26 -13.26
N VAL A 267 -18.63 7.45 -13.90
CA VAL A 267 -18.31 6.07 -14.28
C VAL A 267 -18.23 5.97 -15.80
N TYR A 268 -17.21 5.28 -16.28
CA TYR A 268 -16.94 5.07 -17.70
C TYR A 268 -16.74 3.58 -17.99
N ASN A 269 -17.29 3.12 -19.13
CA ASN A 269 -17.08 1.76 -19.64
C ASN A 269 -16.15 1.74 -20.87
N ASP A 270 -15.67 2.90 -21.27
CA ASP A 270 -14.74 3.11 -22.36
C ASP A 270 -13.58 4.00 -21.92
N LEU A 271 -12.36 3.52 -22.17
CA LEU A 271 -11.15 4.18 -21.71
C LEU A 271 -10.88 5.51 -22.44
N VAL A 272 -11.25 5.62 -23.71
CA VAL A 272 -11.04 6.84 -24.52
C VAL A 272 -11.91 7.97 -23.98
N SER A 273 -13.19 7.68 -23.71
CA SER A 273 -14.13 8.63 -23.11
C SER A 273 -13.68 9.06 -21.71
N MET A 274 -13.17 8.11 -20.91
CA MET A 274 -12.65 8.43 -19.57
C MET A 274 -11.43 9.35 -19.64
N VAL A 275 -10.44 9.03 -20.48
CA VAL A 275 -9.24 9.87 -20.67
C VAL A 275 -9.64 11.27 -21.15
N SER A 276 -10.57 11.37 -22.11
CA SER A 276 -11.07 12.65 -22.61
C SER A 276 -11.71 13.48 -21.49
N ALA A 277 -12.50 12.85 -20.62
CA ALA A 277 -13.15 13.53 -19.50
C ALA A 277 -12.12 13.99 -18.43
N ILE A 278 -11.13 13.16 -18.10
CA ILE A 278 -10.03 13.52 -17.19
C ILE A 278 -9.30 14.75 -17.71
N VAL A 279 -8.91 14.72 -18.99
CA VAL A 279 -8.15 15.82 -19.63
C VAL A 279 -9.01 17.09 -19.72
N ALA A 280 -10.30 16.98 -20.04
CA ALA A 280 -11.23 18.12 -20.05
C ALA A 280 -11.33 18.79 -18.67
N ALA A 281 -11.38 17.99 -17.59
CA ALA A 281 -11.50 18.47 -16.21
C ALA A 281 -10.18 19.04 -15.64
N ALA A 282 -9.02 18.56 -16.15
CA ALA A 282 -7.71 18.90 -15.62
C ALA A 282 -7.32 20.36 -15.92
N SER A 283 -6.71 21.00 -14.90
CA SER A 283 -6.17 22.36 -14.96
C SER A 283 -4.79 22.39 -14.30
N SER A 284 -4.00 23.42 -14.59
CA SER A 284 -2.69 23.61 -13.97
C SER A 284 -2.77 23.59 -12.44
N GLY A 285 -1.88 22.86 -11.80
CA GLY A 285 -1.84 22.63 -10.35
C GLY A 285 -2.59 21.38 -9.88
N ASP A 286 -3.30 20.67 -10.78
CA ASP A 286 -4.00 19.45 -10.43
C ASP A 286 -3.08 18.23 -10.31
N SER A 287 -3.51 17.27 -9.50
CA SER A 287 -2.89 15.96 -9.36
C SER A 287 -3.84 14.88 -9.86
N VAL A 288 -3.46 14.16 -10.91
CA VAL A 288 -4.19 13.00 -11.43
C VAL A 288 -3.62 11.75 -10.79
N LEU A 289 -4.36 11.12 -9.90
CA LEU A 289 -3.95 9.91 -9.16
C LEU A 289 -4.60 8.68 -9.77
N VAL A 290 -3.83 7.90 -10.50
CA VAL A 290 -4.29 6.65 -11.12
C VAL A 290 -4.04 5.49 -10.16
N MET A 291 -5.08 4.75 -9.82
CA MET A 291 -5.07 3.63 -8.87
C MET A 291 -5.58 2.34 -9.54
N SER A 292 -4.69 1.34 -9.66
CA SER A 292 -5.00 0.03 -10.23
C SER A 292 -3.95 -1.00 -9.86
N ASN A 293 -4.34 -2.26 -9.63
CA ASN A 293 -3.40 -3.37 -9.49
C ASN A 293 -3.02 -4.03 -10.83
N GLY A 294 -3.47 -3.48 -11.95
CA GLY A 294 -3.15 -3.91 -13.32
C GLY A 294 -2.38 -2.88 -14.13
N GLY A 295 -2.19 -3.16 -15.40
CA GLY A 295 -1.53 -2.23 -16.34
C GLY A 295 -2.44 -1.10 -16.80
N PHE A 296 -3.76 -1.20 -16.56
CA PHE A 296 -4.79 -0.24 -16.95
C PHE A 296 -4.64 0.27 -18.38
N ASP A 297 -4.30 -0.65 -19.27
CA ASP A 297 -4.10 -0.41 -20.71
C ASP A 297 -3.23 0.84 -21.02
N GLY A 298 -2.22 1.09 -20.18
CA GLY A 298 -1.31 2.23 -20.36
C GLY A 298 -1.97 3.60 -20.17
N VAL A 299 -3.04 3.71 -19.39
CA VAL A 299 -3.83 4.93 -19.17
C VAL A 299 -2.97 6.14 -18.80
N HIS A 300 -1.90 5.95 -18.04
CA HIS A 300 -1.00 7.04 -17.63
C HIS A 300 -0.41 7.77 -18.85
N GLN A 301 0.15 7.01 -19.82
CA GLN A 301 0.71 7.61 -21.03
C GLN A 301 -0.38 8.25 -21.89
N LYS A 302 -1.54 7.62 -22.03
CA LYS A 302 -2.69 8.19 -22.74
C LYS A 302 -3.13 9.52 -22.17
N ILE A 303 -3.15 9.65 -20.82
CA ILE A 303 -3.46 10.92 -20.14
C ILE A 303 -2.39 11.96 -20.44
N LEU A 304 -1.09 11.61 -20.29
CA LEU A 304 0.01 12.54 -20.56
C LEU A 304 0.02 13.04 -22.00
N ASP A 305 -0.17 12.15 -22.97
CA ASP A 305 -0.21 12.49 -24.42
C ASP A 305 -1.42 13.42 -24.72
N ALA A 306 -2.58 13.13 -24.15
CA ALA A 306 -3.78 13.92 -24.34
C ALA A 306 -3.70 15.31 -23.66
N LEU A 307 -3.08 15.41 -22.47
CA LEU A 307 -2.77 16.69 -21.82
C LEU A 307 -1.81 17.51 -22.67
N THR A 308 -0.75 16.88 -23.21
CA THR A 308 0.20 17.56 -24.11
C THR A 308 -0.51 18.13 -25.32
N SER A 309 -1.41 17.35 -25.95
CA SER A 309 -2.20 17.79 -27.09
C SER A 309 -3.13 18.95 -26.75
N LYS A 310 -3.81 18.91 -25.60
CA LYS A 310 -4.69 19.99 -25.12
C LYS A 310 -3.93 21.31 -24.97
N PHE A 311 -2.85 21.31 -24.22
CA PHE A 311 -2.11 22.54 -23.89
C PHE A 311 -1.13 23.01 -24.99
N SER A 312 -0.91 22.21 -26.03
CA SER A 312 -0.19 22.66 -27.24
C SER A 312 -1.10 23.38 -28.23
N ALA A 313 -2.44 23.28 -28.07
CA ALA A 313 -3.43 23.90 -28.91
C ALA A 313 -3.95 25.24 -28.33
N GLU A 314 -3.62 25.56 -27.07
CA GLU A 314 -3.83 26.86 -26.41
C GLU A 314 -2.64 27.80 -26.61
#